data_f052fb49ace134e158720cd9dcc3a938
#
_entry.id   f052fb49ace134e158720cd9dcc3a938
#
_cell.length_a   1.000
_cell.length_b   1.000
_cell.length_c   1.000
_cell.angle_alpha   90.00
_cell.angle_beta   90.00
_cell.angle_gamma   90.00
#
_symmetry.space_group_name_H-M   'P 1'
#
loop_
_entity.id
_entity.type
_entity.pdbx_description
1 polymer ?
#
loop_
_entity_poly.entity_id
_entity_poly.type
_entity_poly.pdbx_seq_one_letter_code
_entity_poly.pdbx_strand_id
1 'polypeptide(L)'
;MQIVGPTCQMLAAYTVLHLFKRSLLRKNIWTVGEKKTEARDNGYHFFYYVLKNHPEVNIYYIIAKGASDEKKLPADRVVHFGTFRHKLYCLAALNCIGGQAHANKPYCNISAMKRVYDRLKRRGQKLIWISHGVRKDKINAFSPKVTNYSLFTVSTQTEYRYYTREFEIPKNKIALTGLCRFDNLHQFETKRQILVMPTFRSWLKPFDTSLDEVTKEQAELFVSSPFFHYYLELLTNKRLLLLLEKENIQLVFYLHYSFQAYRSLFGGVNHPNIVIAGRNDYDVQTLLKESLLLVTDYSSVFFDFCYMKKPVIYYQFDQDEYRSKHYKEGYWSYERDGFGPVFKECEDVANEIEEVLKRGFALSPEYKKKADDFFVPYDNNNCKRLYEAIINLKN
;
A
#
# COMPACT_ATOMS: atom_id res chain seq x y z
N MET A 1 -24.48 8.53 -22.02
CA MET A 1 -24.85 9.40 -20.88
C MET A 1 -23.77 9.54 -19.79
N GLN A 2 -22.92 8.56 -19.53
CA GLN A 2 -21.91 8.61 -18.42
C GLN A 2 -20.76 9.63 -18.59
N ILE A 3 -20.53 10.21 -19.77
CA ILE A 3 -19.40 11.11 -20.05
C ILE A 3 -19.81 12.58 -20.09
N VAL A 4 -21.02 12.91 -20.47
CA VAL A 4 -21.47 14.29 -20.71
C VAL A 4 -21.48 15.12 -19.42
N GLY A 5 -22.11 14.62 -18.35
CA GLY A 5 -22.18 15.33 -17.07
C GLY A 5 -20.81 15.66 -16.46
N PRO A 6 -19.90 14.67 -16.31
CA PRO A 6 -18.55 14.93 -15.81
C PRO A 6 -17.72 15.89 -16.67
N THR A 7 -17.90 15.87 -18.00
CA THR A 7 -17.20 16.78 -18.93
C THR A 7 -17.73 18.19 -18.80
N CYS A 8 -19.05 18.38 -18.76
CA CYS A 8 -19.65 19.70 -18.51
C CYS A 8 -19.21 20.31 -17.19
N GLN A 9 -19.16 19.51 -16.12
CA GLN A 9 -18.64 19.97 -14.83
C GLN A 9 -17.15 20.35 -14.89
N MET A 10 -16.35 19.65 -15.69
CA MET A 10 -14.94 19.98 -15.86
C MET A 10 -14.75 21.29 -16.63
N LEU A 11 -15.54 21.53 -17.68
CA LEU A 11 -15.55 22.80 -18.41
C LEU A 11 -16.03 23.95 -17.54
N ALA A 12 -17.09 23.76 -16.75
CA ALA A 12 -17.56 24.75 -15.78
C ALA A 12 -16.48 25.05 -14.72
N ALA A 13 -15.79 24.03 -14.21
CA ALA A 13 -14.69 24.22 -13.26
C ALA A 13 -13.52 24.99 -13.89
N TYR A 14 -13.24 24.76 -15.17
CA TYR A 14 -12.24 25.51 -15.91
C TYR A 14 -12.65 26.99 -16.11
N THR A 15 -13.90 27.25 -16.43
CA THR A 15 -14.44 28.62 -16.53
C THR A 15 -14.28 29.36 -15.20
N VAL A 16 -14.68 28.74 -14.10
CA VAL A 16 -14.50 29.29 -12.75
C VAL A 16 -13.03 29.54 -12.43
N LEU A 17 -12.16 28.57 -12.77
CA LEU A 17 -10.72 28.76 -12.60
C LEU A 17 -10.20 29.97 -13.39
N HIS A 18 -10.71 30.20 -14.60
CA HIS A 18 -10.30 31.32 -15.45
C HIS A 18 -10.79 32.69 -14.91
N LEU A 19 -12.05 32.75 -14.45
CA LEU A 19 -12.65 33.95 -13.84
C LEU A 19 -11.93 34.32 -12.54
N PHE A 20 -11.57 33.36 -11.72
CA PHE A 20 -10.92 33.54 -10.42
C PHE A 20 -9.42 33.20 -10.46
N LYS A 21 -8.80 33.21 -11.62
CA LYS A 21 -7.42 32.76 -11.86
C LYS A 21 -6.43 33.35 -10.88
N ARG A 22 -6.46 34.67 -10.65
CA ARG A 22 -5.52 35.36 -9.74
C ARG A 22 -5.68 34.87 -8.29
N SER A 23 -6.90 34.63 -7.83
CA SER A 23 -7.18 34.16 -6.47
C SER A 23 -6.81 32.69 -6.27
N LEU A 24 -7.27 31.81 -7.18
CA LEU A 24 -7.09 30.37 -7.03
C LEU A 24 -5.64 29.90 -7.29
N LEU A 25 -4.98 30.46 -8.31
CA LEU A 25 -3.60 30.08 -8.64
C LEU A 25 -2.58 30.60 -7.63
N ARG A 26 -2.86 31.72 -6.93
CA ARG A 26 -2.01 32.22 -5.84
C ARG A 26 -2.05 31.38 -4.58
N LYS A 27 -3.10 30.55 -4.41
CA LYS A 27 -3.32 29.76 -3.20
C LYS A 27 -2.34 28.59 -3.02
N ASN A 28 -1.40 28.33 -3.92
CA ASN A 28 -0.47 27.20 -3.83
C ASN A 28 -1.16 25.90 -3.43
N ILE A 29 -2.22 25.51 -4.20
CA ILE A 29 -3.04 24.35 -3.90
C ILE A 29 -2.27 23.07 -4.23
N TRP A 30 -2.20 22.17 -3.26
CA TRP A 30 -1.73 20.80 -3.42
C TRP A 30 -2.89 19.84 -3.18
N THR A 31 -2.99 18.79 -3.98
CA THR A 31 -3.95 17.70 -3.76
C THR A 31 -3.22 16.42 -3.46
N VAL A 32 -3.70 15.66 -2.50
CA VAL A 32 -3.16 14.35 -2.16
C VAL A 32 -4.30 13.35 -2.02
N GLY A 33 -4.04 12.09 -2.34
CA GLY A 33 -5.01 11.01 -2.17
C GLY A 33 -4.37 9.64 -2.37
N GLU A 34 -5.15 8.64 -1.98
CA GLU A 34 -4.83 7.23 -2.07
C GLU A 34 -5.93 6.50 -2.84
N LYS A 35 -6.35 5.31 -2.42
CA LYS A 35 -7.62 4.78 -2.87
C LYS A 35 -8.76 5.70 -2.46
N LYS A 36 -9.83 5.71 -3.26
CA LYS A 36 -10.95 6.65 -3.05
C LYS A 36 -11.56 6.63 -1.65
N THR A 37 -11.46 5.52 -0.94
CA THR A 37 -12.08 5.29 0.36
C THR A 37 -11.10 5.24 1.52
N GLU A 38 -9.80 5.43 1.26
CA GLU A 38 -8.73 5.21 2.24
C GLU A 38 -7.94 6.49 2.54
N ALA A 39 -7.56 6.67 3.81
CA ALA A 39 -6.62 7.66 4.32
C ALA A 39 -5.81 6.98 5.44
N ARG A 40 -4.78 6.21 5.05
CA ARG A 40 -3.99 5.38 5.98
C ARG A 40 -2.60 5.00 5.47
N ASP A 41 -2.22 5.40 4.27
CA ASP A 41 -0.96 5.07 3.62
C ASP A 41 -0.08 6.32 3.47
N ASN A 42 0.91 6.30 2.60
CA ASN A 42 1.91 7.35 2.39
C ASN A 42 1.29 8.73 2.14
N GLY A 43 0.17 8.81 1.43
CA GLY A 43 -0.54 10.07 1.19
C GLY A 43 -1.11 10.68 2.46
N TYR A 44 -1.66 9.86 3.34
CA TYR A 44 -2.17 10.30 4.64
C TYR A 44 -1.06 10.85 5.54
N HIS A 45 0.06 10.15 5.66
CA HIS A 45 1.18 10.60 6.48
C HIS A 45 1.83 11.87 5.92
N PHE A 46 1.98 11.96 4.61
CA PHE A 46 2.49 13.16 3.95
C PHE A 46 1.55 14.35 4.11
N PHE A 47 0.25 14.15 3.99
CA PHE A 47 -0.76 15.19 4.21
C PHE A 47 -0.63 15.82 5.59
N TYR A 48 -0.55 15.00 6.63
CA TYR A 48 -0.40 15.51 8.00
C TYR A 48 0.96 16.16 8.26
N TYR A 49 2.02 15.63 7.66
CA TYR A 49 3.33 16.26 7.72
C TYR A 49 3.29 17.69 7.15
N VAL A 50 2.70 17.87 5.97
CA VAL A 50 2.58 19.19 5.34
C VAL A 50 1.69 20.12 6.16
N LEU A 51 0.54 19.66 6.65
CA LEU A 51 -0.34 20.47 7.49
C LEU A 51 0.37 21.01 8.74
N LYS A 52 1.19 20.16 9.35
CA LYS A 52 1.89 20.51 10.60
C LYS A 52 3.11 21.43 10.36
N ASN A 53 3.89 21.17 9.33
CA ASN A 53 5.21 21.78 9.17
C ASN A 53 5.25 22.88 8.10
N HIS A 54 4.22 22.95 7.21
CA HIS A 54 4.17 23.85 6.06
C HIS A 54 2.78 24.49 5.92
N PRO A 55 2.36 25.32 6.89
CA PRO A 55 1.02 25.95 6.90
C PRO A 55 0.78 26.90 5.71
N GLU A 56 1.82 27.37 5.05
CA GLU A 56 1.77 28.17 3.83
C GLU A 56 1.27 27.36 2.61
N VAL A 57 1.29 26.01 2.67
CA VAL A 57 0.82 25.14 1.62
C VAL A 57 -0.66 24.80 1.83
N ASN A 58 -1.49 25.12 0.86
CA ASN A 58 -2.90 24.76 0.88
C ASN A 58 -3.08 23.33 0.38
N ILE A 59 -2.80 22.34 1.24
CA ILE A 59 -2.97 20.93 0.92
C ILE A 59 -4.39 20.45 1.23
N TYR A 60 -4.97 19.65 0.33
CA TYR A 60 -6.30 19.07 0.44
C TYR A 60 -6.26 17.58 0.16
N TYR A 61 -6.99 16.81 0.98
CA TYR A 61 -7.11 15.37 0.81
C TYR A 61 -8.34 15.01 -0.01
N ILE A 62 -8.16 14.18 -1.04
CA ILE A 62 -9.25 13.73 -1.91
C ILE A 62 -9.71 12.36 -1.46
N ILE A 63 -10.98 12.26 -1.03
CA ILE A 63 -11.60 11.02 -0.55
C ILE A 63 -13.07 10.96 -1.00
N ALA A 64 -13.65 9.77 -1.08
CA ALA A 64 -15.07 9.61 -1.35
C ALA A 64 -15.90 10.08 -0.14
N LYS A 65 -17.02 10.73 -0.40
CA LYS A 65 -17.96 11.14 0.65
C LYS A 65 -18.51 9.91 1.38
N GLY A 66 -18.47 9.93 2.70
CA GLY A 66 -18.93 8.84 3.54
C GLY A 66 -17.97 7.66 3.67
N ALA A 67 -16.74 7.78 3.16
CA ALA A 67 -15.71 6.78 3.40
C ALA A 67 -15.37 6.66 4.90
N SER A 68 -15.12 5.45 5.38
CA SER A 68 -14.82 5.20 6.81
C SER A 68 -13.62 5.99 7.33
N ASP A 69 -12.63 6.23 6.47
CA ASP A 69 -11.42 6.98 6.81
C ASP A 69 -11.59 8.50 6.71
N GLU A 70 -12.70 8.99 6.16
CA GLU A 70 -12.97 10.44 6.06
C GLU A 70 -12.92 11.12 7.43
N LYS A 71 -13.42 10.45 8.47
CA LYS A 71 -13.40 10.94 9.87
C LYS A 71 -12.00 11.18 10.45
N LYS A 72 -10.95 10.64 9.82
CA LYS A 72 -9.56 10.86 10.22
C LYS A 72 -8.99 12.18 9.69
N LEU A 73 -9.72 12.89 8.83
CA LEU A 73 -9.24 14.07 8.12
C LEU A 73 -9.94 15.34 8.61
N PRO A 74 -9.27 16.51 8.67
CA PRO A 74 -9.92 17.79 8.99
C PRO A 74 -10.94 18.14 7.91
N ALA A 75 -12.17 18.45 8.31
CA ALA A 75 -13.30 18.67 7.38
C ALA A 75 -13.07 19.81 6.38
N ASP A 76 -12.35 20.88 6.79
CA ASP A 76 -12.00 22.03 5.95
C ASP A 76 -10.95 21.68 4.88
N ARG A 77 -10.21 20.59 5.05
CA ARG A 77 -9.17 20.10 4.16
C ARG A 77 -9.60 18.90 3.30
N VAL A 78 -10.84 18.45 3.44
CA VAL A 78 -11.39 17.35 2.62
C VAL A 78 -11.99 17.90 1.33
N VAL A 79 -11.70 17.19 0.24
CA VAL A 79 -12.34 17.38 -1.06
C VAL A 79 -12.95 16.05 -1.52
N HIS A 80 -14.28 16.02 -1.62
CA HIS A 80 -14.98 14.79 -1.99
C HIS A 80 -14.77 14.43 -3.45
N PHE A 81 -14.36 13.19 -3.68
CA PHE A 81 -14.11 12.65 -5.01
C PHE A 81 -15.34 12.78 -5.92
N GLY A 82 -15.13 13.17 -7.16
CA GLY A 82 -16.17 13.27 -8.19
C GLY A 82 -16.99 14.58 -8.18
N THR A 83 -16.87 15.41 -7.14
CA THR A 83 -17.58 16.70 -7.02
C THR A 83 -17.03 17.77 -7.96
N PHE A 84 -17.75 18.87 -8.11
CA PHE A 84 -17.28 20.07 -8.80
C PHE A 84 -16.00 20.64 -8.13
N ARG A 85 -15.96 20.70 -6.79
CA ARG A 85 -14.79 21.15 -6.01
C ARG A 85 -13.55 20.29 -6.31
N HIS A 86 -13.74 18.96 -6.44
CA HIS A 86 -12.66 18.05 -6.82
C HIS A 86 -12.07 18.43 -8.19
N LYS A 87 -12.93 18.64 -9.21
CA LYS A 87 -12.49 19.02 -10.55
C LYS A 87 -11.77 20.36 -10.54
N LEU A 88 -12.34 21.35 -9.86
CA LEU A 88 -11.76 22.69 -9.72
C LEU A 88 -10.37 22.66 -9.07
N TYR A 89 -10.25 21.94 -7.94
CA TYR A 89 -8.99 21.87 -7.20
C TYR A 89 -7.93 21.08 -7.96
N CYS A 90 -8.29 19.97 -8.60
CA CYS A 90 -7.36 19.26 -9.48
C CYS A 90 -6.87 20.13 -10.65
N LEU A 91 -7.75 20.95 -11.28
CA LEU A 91 -7.34 21.87 -12.35
C LEU A 91 -6.41 22.99 -11.83
N ALA A 92 -6.68 23.50 -10.64
CA ALA A 92 -5.96 24.62 -10.03
C ALA A 92 -4.66 24.19 -9.31
N ALA A 93 -4.53 22.92 -8.94
CA ALA A 93 -3.41 22.43 -8.14
C ALA A 93 -2.06 22.64 -8.83
N LEU A 94 -1.07 23.04 -8.04
CA LEU A 94 0.33 23.04 -8.45
C LEU A 94 0.91 21.63 -8.42
N ASN A 95 0.62 20.89 -7.37
CA ASN A 95 1.07 19.53 -7.18
C ASN A 95 -0.13 18.59 -6.94
N CYS A 96 -0.20 17.50 -7.72
CA CYS A 96 -1.14 16.42 -7.53
C CYS A 96 -0.36 15.17 -7.10
N ILE A 97 -0.58 14.73 -5.88
CA ILE A 97 0.24 13.72 -5.21
C ILE A 97 -0.61 12.46 -4.98
N GLY A 98 -0.11 11.29 -5.37
CA GLY A 98 -0.87 10.06 -5.18
C GLY A 98 -0.06 8.78 -5.25
N GLY A 99 -0.43 7.84 -4.40
CA GLY A 99 0.13 6.48 -4.35
C GLY A 99 -0.48 5.51 -5.34
N GLN A 100 -1.55 5.91 -6.04
CA GLN A 100 -2.20 5.13 -7.09
C GLN A 100 -2.45 5.98 -8.33
N ALA A 101 -2.40 5.34 -9.50
CA ALA A 101 -2.41 6.04 -10.80
C ALA A 101 -3.57 7.01 -11.01
N HIS A 102 -4.66 6.88 -10.28
CA HIS A 102 -5.87 7.68 -10.46
C HIS A 102 -6.35 8.40 -9.19
N ALA A 103 -5.61 8.30 -8.09
CA ALA A 103 -6.05 8.79 -6.78
C ALA A 103 -6.47 10.27 -6.79
N ASN A 104 -5.73 11.12 -7.49
CA ASN A 104 -5.93 12.57 -7.48
C ASN A 104 -6.50 13.14 -8.78
N LYS A 105 -6.80 12.29 -9.76
CA LYS A 105 -7.24 12.77 -11.07
C LYS A 105 -8.77 12.82 -11.14
N PRO A 106 -9.36 13.91 -11.68
CA PRO A 106 -10.81 14.07 -11.72
C PRO A 106 -11.50 13.20 -12.79
N TYR A 107 -10.74 12.33 -13.45
CA TYR A 107 -11.22 11.42 -14.48
C TYR A 107 -10.96 9.96 -14.07
N CYS A 108 -11.97 9.11 -14.18
CA CYS A 108 -11.84 7.67 -14.02
C CYS A 108 -11.51 7.05 -15.37
N ASN A 109 -10.33 6.49 -15.60
CA ASN A 109 -9.95 5.61 -16.74
C ASN A 109 -10.51 5.93 -18.15
N ILE A 110 -11.10 7.12 -18.38
CA ILE A 110 -11.71 7.51 -19.64
C ILE A 110 -10.69 8.37 -20.41
N SER A 111 -10.14 7.82 -21.50
CA SER A 111 -9.12 8.47 -22.33
C SER A 111 -9.53 9.86 -22.84
N ALA A 112 -10.81 10.06 -23.16
CA ALA A 112 -11.33 11.35 -23.60
C ALA A 112 -11.25 12.40 -22.50
N MET A 113 -11.65 12.06 -21.27
CA MET A 113 -11.57 12.97 -20.13
C MET A 113 -10.14 13.30 -19.73
N LYS A 114 -9.21 12.35 -19.88
CA LYS A 114 -7.78 12.61 -19.67
C LYS A 114 -7.29 13.70 -20.63
N ARG A 115 -7.62 13.60 -21.91
CA ARG A 115 -7.23 14.61 -22.92
C ARG A 115 -7.79 15.99 -22.60
N VAL A 116 -9.05 16.07 -22.19
CA VAL A 116 -9.70 17.33 -21.78
C VAL A 116 -8.96 17.91 -20.55
N TYR A 117 -8.76 17.11 -19.52
CA TYR A 117 -8.04 17.54 -18.31
C TYR A 117 -6.64 18.05 -18.62
N ASP A 118 -5.85 17.30 -19.41
CA ASP A 118 -4.48 17.68 -19.75
C ASP A 118 -4.36 19.02 -20.50
N ARG A 119 -5.42 19.41 -21.22
CA ARG A 119 -5.53 20.73 -21.88
C ARG A 119 -5.97 21.84 -20.94
N LEU A 120 -6.82 21.53 -19.97
CA LEU A 120 -7.46 22.52 -19.10
C LEU A 120 -6.71 22.77 -17.79
N LYS A 121 -5.88 21.82 -17.35
CA LYS A 121 -5.16 21.92 -16.08
C LYS A 121 -4.20 23.12 -16.04
N ARG A 122 -3.89 23.59 -14.86
CA ARG A 122 -2.90 24.63 -14.60
C ARG A 122 -1.59 24.36 -15.35
N ARG A 123 -1.05 25.38 -16.03
CA ARG A 123 0.28 25.29 -16.63
C ARG A 123 1.32 25.12 -15.52
N GLY A 124 2.30 24.24 -15.72
CA GLY A 124 3.31 23.90 -14.71
C GLY A 124 2.83 22.98 -13.60
N GLN A 125 1.61 22.42 -13.70
CA GLN A 125 1.15 21.40 -12.76
C GLN A 125 2.06 20.18 -12.79
N LYS A 126 2.45 19.72 -11.58
CA LYS A 126 3.29 18.54 -11.37
C LYS A 126 2.48 17.38 -10.86
N LEU A 127 2.67 16.22 -11.47
CA LEU A 127 2.10 14.96 -11.02
C LEU A 127 3.19 14.20 -10.25
N ILE A 128 2.95 13.92 -8.99
CA ILE A 128 3.91 13.27 -8.10
C ILE A 128 3.40 11.86 -7.81
N TRP A 129 4.21 10.87 -8.16
CA TRP A 129 3.95 9.49 -7.79
C TRP A 129 4.64 9.21 -6.45
N ILE A 130 3.84 8.94 -5.42
CA ILE A 130 4.32 8.36 -4.18
C ILE A 130 4.02 6.88 -4.21
N SER A 131 5.02 6.03 -3.97
CA SER A 131 4.82 4.59 -4.03
C SER A 131 3.86 4.12 -2.95
N HIS A 132 3.04 3.11 -3.27
CA HIS A 132 2.17 2.45 -2.29
C HIS A 132 2.96 1.50 -1.37
N GLY A 133 4.15 1.05 -1.79
CA GLY A 133 5.05 0.15 -1.07
C GLY A 133 6.35 0.00 -1.81
N VAL A 134 7.31 -0.68 -1.21
CA VAL A 134 8.55 -1.08 -1.90
C VAL A 134 8.19 -2.01 -3.05
N ARG A 135 8.60 -1.65 -4.25
CA ARG A 135 8.27 -2.42 -5.45
C ARG A 135 9.37 -3.40 -5.77
N LYS A 136 9.07 -4.68 -5.68
CA LYS A 136 9.98 -5.79 -5.94
C LYS A 136 9.68 -6.55 -7.24
N ASP A 137 8.42 -6.56 -7.67
CA ASP A 137 7.95 -7.31 -8.84
C ASP A 137 7.87 -6.43 -10.10
N LYS A 138 7.94 -7.06 -11.28
CA LYS A 138 7.86 -6.35 -12.57
C LYS A 138 6.43 -5.96 -12.91
N ILE A 139 6.11 -4.68 -12.84
CA ILE A 139 4.79 -4.12 -13.19
C ILE A 139 4.96 -3.09 -14.30
N ASN A 140 4.61 -3.44 -15.52
CA ASN A 140 4.82 -2.62 -16.73
C ASN A 140 3.98 -1.32 -16.78
N ALA A 141 2.94 -1.19 -15.94
CA ALA A 141 2.05 -0.02 -15.92
C ALA A 141 2.75 1.30 -15.49
N PHE A 142 4.00 1.27 -15.09
CA PHE A 142 4.76 2.42 -14.56
C PHE A 142 5.80 2.98 -15.51
N SER A 143 5.92 2.44 -16.72
CA SER A 143 6.81 3.00 -17.73
C SER A 143 6.49 4.49 -17.99
N PRO A 144 7.50 5.37 -18.15
CA PRO A 144 7.28 6.77 -18.55
C PRO A 144 6.52 6.89 -19.87
N LYS A 145 6.57 5.85 -20.71
CA LYS A 145 5.79 5.76 -21.96
C LYS A 145 4.27 5.72 -21.72
N VAL A 146 3.86 5.26 -20.53
CA VAL A 146 2.45 5.12 -20.12
C VAL A 146 2.02 6.24 -19.16
N THR A 147 2.97 6.80 -18.41
CA THR A 147 2.72 7.80 -17.37
C THR A 147 3.50 9.09 -17.64
N ASN A 148 2.93 10.23 -17.27
CA ASN A 148 3.58 11.53 -17.40
C ASN A 148 3.82 12.17 -16.02
N TYR A 149 4.29 11.36 -15.07
CA TYR A 149 4.68 11.88 -13.75
C TYR A 149 5.90 12.79 -13.85
N SER A 150 5.86 13.86 -13.07
CA SER A 150 6.96 14.80 -12.91
C SER A 150 8.01 14.27 -11.93
N LEU A 151 7.57 13.47 -10.94
CA LEU A 151 8.41 12.84 -9.94
C LEU A 151 7.88 11.45 -9.59
N PHE A 152 8.80 10.50 -9.50
CA PHE A 152 8.60 9.18 -8.90
C PHE A 152 9.38 9.11 -7.60
N THR A 153 8.75 8.66 -6.53
CA THR A 153 9.46 8.37 -5.28
C THR A 153 9.80 6.90 -5.18
N VAL A 154 10.95 6.63 -4.63
CA VAL A 154 11.42 5.27 -4.32
C VAL A 154 11.91 5.23 -2.88
N SER A 155 11.85 4.05 -2.29
CA SER A 155 12.11 3.85 -0.87
C SER A 155 13.53 3.39 -0.56
N THR A 156 14.22 2.80 -1.54
CA THR A 156 15.58 2.26 -1.35
C THR A 156 16.47 2.51 -2.56
N GLN A 157 17.78 2.43 -2.34
CA GLN A 157 18.76 2.59 -3.41
C GLN A 157 18.64 1.47 -4.46
N THR A 158 18.23 0.27 -4.06
CA THR A 158 18.00 -0.85 -4.98
C THR A 158 16.79 -0.59 -5.86
N GLU A 159 15.70 -0.08 -5.29
CA GLU A 159 14.52 0.34 -6.05
C GLU A 159 14.86 1.50 -7.02
N TYR A 160 15.67 2.48 -6.57
CA TYR A 160 16.15 3.57 -7.43
C TYR A 160 16.89 3.03 -8.68
N ARG A 161 17.83 2.09 -8.49
CA ARG A 161 18.55 1.45 -9.59
C ARG A 161 17.63 0.67 -10.53
N TYR A 162 16.64 -0.02 -9.96
CA TYR A 162 15.62 -0.77 -10.71
C TYR A 162 14.79 0.15 -11.60
N TYR A 163 14.28 1.25 -11.06
CA TYR A 163 13.48 2.22 -11.82
C TYR A 163 14.26 2.88 -12.95
N THR A 164 15.51 3.20 -12.72
CA THR A 164 16.37 3.82 -13.76
C THR A 164 16.73 2.85 -14.87
N ARG A 165 16.92 1.55 -14.59
CA ARG A 165 17.35 0.56 -15.55
C ARG A 165 16.19 -0.10 -16.31
N GLU A 166 15.19 -0.60 -15.57
CA GLU A 166 14.09 -1.39 -16.16
C GLU A 166 12.98 -0.52 -16.74
N PHE A 167 12.68 0.62 -16.12
CA PHE A 167 11.64 1.53 -16.60
C PHE A 167 12.20 2.74 -17.34
N GLU A 168 13.50 2.86 -17.47
CA GLU A 168 14.19 3.97 -18.16
C GLU A 168 13.73 5.35 -17.66
N ILE A 169 13.35 5.46 -16.37
CA ILE A 169 12.91 6.73 -15.81
C ILE A 169 14.15 7.63 -15.64
N PRO A 170 14.12 8.85 -16.18
CA PRO A 170 15.24 9.79 -16.05
C PRO A 170 15.56 10.09 -14.58
N LYS A 171 16.85 10.12 -14.24
CA LYS A 171 17.33 10.34 -12.86
C LYS A 171 16.77 11.61 -12.22
N ASN A 172 16.56 12.66 -12.99
CA ASN A 172 15.96 13.93 -12.53
C ASN A 172 14.46 13.84 -12.23
N LYS A 173 13.83 12.70 -12.52
CA LYS A 173 12.43 12.41 -12.19
C LYS A 173 12.27 11.34 -11.11
N ILE A 174 13.34 10.92 -10.46
CA ILE A 174 13.30 9.96 -9.36
C ILE A 174 13.92 10.58 -8.11
N ALA A 175 13.24 10.46 -6.98
CA ALA A 175 13.76 10.85 -5.68
C ALA A 175 13.75 9.66 -4.71
N LEU A 176 14.89 9.43 -4.06
CA LEU A 176 15.02 8.49 -2.96
C LEU A 176 14.53 9.18 -1.68
N THR A 177 13.25 9.00 -1.37
CA THR A 177 12.58 9.65 -0.23
C THR A 177 12.32 8.71 0.93
N GLY A 178 12.28 7.41 0.69
CA GLY A 178 11.63 6.47 1.59
C GLY A 178 10.10 6.50 1.43
N LEU A 179 9.39 5.74 2.25
CA LEU A 179 7.93 5.75 2.33
C LEU A 179 7.48 6.64 3.49
N CYS A 180 6.55 7.56 3.25
CA CYS A 180 6.08 8.52 4.27
C CYS A 180 5.54 7.84 5.54
N ARG A 181 4.87 6.68 5.40
CA ARG A 181 4.38 5.92 6.55
C ARG A 181 5.49 5.33 7.43
N PHE A 182 6.71 5.19 6.90
CA PHE A 182 7.85 4.71 7.68
C PHE A 182 8.25 5.65 8.81
N ASP A 183 7.96 6.96 8.69
CA ASP A 183 8.19 7.92 9.76
C ASP A 183 7.46 7.56 11.06
N ASN A 184 6.40 6.75 10.98
CA ASN A 184 5.61 6.28 12.13
C ASN A 184 5.91 4.82 12.53
N LEU A 185 6.97 4.21 12.00
CA LEU A 185 7.36 2.84 12.31
C LEU A 185 8.56 2.74 13.27
N HIS A 186 9.00 3.86 13.87
CA HIS A 186 10.10 3.89 14.84
C HIS A 186 9.65 3.72 16.29
N GLN A 187 8.37 3.97 16.55
CA GLN A 187 7.79 3.84 17.90
C GLN A 187 6.50 3.03 17.80
N PHE A 188 6.46 1.90 18.47
CA PHE A 188 5.32 1.00 18.51
C PHE A 188 5.37 0.12 19.75
N GLU A 189 4.20 -0.29 20.21
CA GLU A 189 4.05 -1.30 21.24
C GLU A 189 3.73 -2.65 20.59
N THR A 190 4.30 -3.71 21.14
CA THR A 190 4.06 -5.07 20.65
C THR A 190 3.21 -5.86 21.63
N LYS A 191 2.39 -6.76 21.07
CA LYS A 191 1.66 -7.79 21.80
C LYS A 191 2.31 -9.15 21.54
N ARG A 192 2.07 -10.12 22.40
CA ARG A 192 2.45 -11.51 22.13
C ARG A 192 1.59 -12.08 21.01
N GLN A 193 1.88 -11.65 19.79
CA GLN A 193 1.06 -11.87 18.62
C GLN A 193 1.91 -12.22 17.40
N ILE A 194 1.49 -13.23 16.66
CA ILE A 194 1.98 -13.62 15.34
C ILE A 194 0.95 -13.17 14.31
N LEU A 195 1.38 -12.48 13.27
CA LEU A 195 0.53 -12.09 12.15
C LEU A 195 0.78 -13.03 10.96
N VAL A 196 -0.27 -13.69 10.48
CA VAL A 196 -0.26 -14.45 9.23
C VAL A 196 -1.01 -13.62 8.18
N MET A 197 -0.32 -13.11 7.18
CA MET A 197 -0.88 -12.16 6.22
C MET A 197 -0.52 -12.53 4.78
N PRO A 198 -1.30 -13.42 4.14
CA PRO A 198 -1.03 -13.88 2.77
C PRO A 198 -1.43 -12.86 1.69
N THR A 199 -0.77 -12.96 0.54
CA THR A 199 -1.14 -12.25 -0.69
C THR A 199 -2.30 -12.96 -1.38
N PHE A 200 -3.19 -12.20 -2.00
CA PHE A 200 -4.24 -12.79 -2.84
C PHE A 200 -3.67 -13.46 -4.10
N ARG A 201 -4.45 -14.37 -4.67
CA ARG A 201 -4.17 -14.98 -5.98
C ARG A 201 -5.13 -14.38 -7.00
N SER A 202 -4.58 -13.85 -8.12
CA SER A 202 -5.41 -13.16 -9.13
C SER A 202 -6.48 -14.07 -9.74
N TRP A 203 -6.21 -15.36 -9.87
CA TRP A 203 -7.12 -16.38 -10.43
C TRP A 203 -8.19 -16.88 -9.44
N LEU A 204 -8.05 -16.56 -8.15
CA LEU A 204 -9.05 -16.85 -7.11
C LEU A 204 -9.79 -15.59 -6.66
N LYS A 205 -9.48 -14.42 -7.24
CA LYS A 205 -10.04 -13.15 -6.79
C LYS A 205 -11.54 -13.08 -7.05
N PRO A 206 -12.37 -12.67 -6.07
CA PRO A 206 -13.80 -12.43 -6.28
C PRO A 206 -14.04 -11.37 -7.37
N PHE A 207 -15.19 -11.46 -8.07
CA PHE A 207 -15.58 -10.45 -9.06
C PHE A 207 -15.75 -9.06 -8.43
N ASP A 208 -16.34 -9.01 -7.24
CA ASP A 208 -16.46 -7.78 -6.47
C ASP A 208 -15.79 -7.91 -5.10
N THR A 209 -14.68 -7.20 -4.93
CA THR A 209 -13.89 -7.21 -3.69
C THR A 209 -14.45 -6.25 -2.63
N SER A 210 -15.50 -5.49 -2.91
CA SER A 210 -16.17 -4.63 -1.95
C SER A 210 -17.19 -5.34 -1.10
N LEU A 211 -17.68 -6.51 -1.57
CA LEU A 211 -18.62 -7.36 -0.85
C LEU A 211 -17.89 -8.17 0.23
N ASP A 212 -18.64 -8.56 1.26
CA ASP A 212 -18.17 -9.44 2.33
C ASP A 212 -18.60 -10.91 2.11
N GLU A 213 -19.28 -11.18 0.99
CA GLU A 213 -19.77 -12.50 0.59
C GLU A 213 -19.35 -12.83 -0.84
N VAL A 214 -19.25 -14.12 -1.13
CA VAL A 214 -18.91 -14.65 -2.44
C VAL A 214 -20.02 -15.59 -2.94
N THR A 215 -20.09 -15.82 -4.26
CA THR A 215 -21.02 -16.83 -4.80
C THR A 215 -20.59 -18.23 -4.41
N LYS A 216 -21.52 -19.17 -4.50
CA LYS A 216 -21.25 -20.59 -4.19
C LYS A 216 -20.10 -21.14 -5.06
N GLU A 217 -20.10 -20.83 -6.34
CA GLU A 217 -19.06 -21.27 -7.29
C GLU A 217 -17.68 -20.69 -6.92
N GLN A 218 -17.64 -19.43 -6.50
CA GLN A 218 -16.41 -18.80 -6.04
C GLN A 218 -15.89 -19.42 -4.73
N ALA A 219 -16.80 -19.74 -3.80
CA ALA A 219 -16.46 -20.43 -2.56
C ALA A 219 -15.91 -21.84 -2.83
N GLU A 220 -16.56 -22.63 -3.70
CA GLU A 220 -16.11 -23.97 -4.10
C GLU A 220 -14.72 -23.92 -4.75
N LEU A 221 -14.51 -22.99 -5.68
CA LEU A 221 -13.20 -22.79 -6.32
C LEU A 221 -12.11 -22.41 -5.29
N PHE A 222 -12.43 -21.55 -4.34
CA PHE A 222 -11.48 -21.14 -3.32
C PHE A 222 -11.14 -22.27 -2.36
N VAL A 223 -12.13 -23.00 -1.87
CA VAL A 223 -11.95 -24.14 -0.93
C VAL A 223 -11.19 -25.28 -1.58
N SER A 224 -11.34 -25.51 -2.90
CA SER A 224 -10.57 -26.54 -3.61
C SER A 224 -9.13 -26.12 -3.95
N SER A 225 -8.75 -24.88 -3.68
CA SER A 225 -7.42 -24.36 -4.06
C SER A 225 -6.32 -24.79 -3.09
N PRO A 226 -5.07 -24.93 -3.56
CA PRO A 226 -3.90 -25.09 -2.69
C PRO A 226 -3.79 -23.98 -1.65
N PHE A 227 -4.12 -22.74 -2.01
CA PHE A 227 -4.10 -21.60 -1.10
C PHE A 227 -4.93 -21.85 0.16
N PHE A 228 -6.16 -22.30 0.01
CA PHE A 228 -7.04 -22.60 1.15
C PHE A 228 -6.50 -23.74 2.00
N HIS A 229 -6.07 -24.83 1.36
CA HIS A 229 -5.61 -26.04 2.06
C HIS A 229 -4.34 -25.77 2.87
N TYR A 230 -3.33 -25.12 2.30
CA TYR A 230 -2.07 -24.84 3.00
C TYR A 230 -2.26 -23.87 4.19
N TYR A 231 -3.09 -22.84 4.05
CA TYR A 231 -3.36 -21.96 5.18
C TYR A 231 -4.29 -22.60 6.22
N LEU A 232 -5.25 -23.43 5.81
CA LEU A 232 -6.06 -24.20 6.76
C LEU A 232 -5.18 -25.17 7.56
N GLU A 233 -4.28 -25.89 6.89
CA GLU A 233 -3.30 -26.77 7.52
C GLU A 233 -2.46 -26.02 8.56
N LEU A 234 -1.92 -24.85 8.22
CA LEU A 234 -1.16 -24.03 9.18
C LEU A 234 -2.02 -23.62 10.39
N LEU A 235 -3.25 -23.18 10.16
CA LEU A 235 -4.17 -22.76 11.22
C LEU A 235 -4.69 -23.91 12.10
N THR A 236 -4.58 -25.15 11.64
CA THR A 236 -5.01 -26.36 12.37
C THR A 236 -3.83 -27.27 12.74
N ASN A 237 -2.61 -26.84 12.50
CA ASN A 237 -1.41 -27.62 12.84
C ASN A 237 -1.31 -27.83 14.35
N LYS A 238 -1.42 -29.07 14.80
CA LYS A 238 -1.48 -29.44 16.23
C LYS A 238 -0.29 -28.95 17.02
N ARG A 239 0.92 -29.05 16.44
CA ARG A 239 2.14 -28.59 17.10
C ARG A 239 2.13 -27.06 17.31
N LEU A 240 1.73 -26.31 16.27
CA LEU A 240 1.60 -24.86 16.35
C LEU A 240 0.55 -24.47 17.40
N LEU A 241 -0.62 -25.12 17.41
CA LEU A 241 -1.68 -24.84 18.39
C LEU A 241 -1.21 -25.04 19.82
N LEU A 242 -0.55 -26.18 20.10
CA LEU A 242 0.04 -26.44 21.43
C LEU A 242 1.11 -25.39 21.82
N LEU A 243 1.90 -24.94 20.86
CA LEU A 243 2.90 -23.89 21.10
C LEU A 243 2.24 -22.55 21.44
N LEU A 244 1.18 -22.15 20.70
CA LEU A 244 0.44 -20.91 20.96
C LEU A 244 -0.21 -20.91 22.35
N GLU A 245 -0.78 -22.05 22.78
CA GLU A 245 -1.37 -22.21 24.11
C GLU A 245 -0.30 -22.10 25.20
N LYS A 246 0.76 -22.94 25.10
CA LYS A 246 1.85 -23.01 26.08
C LYS A 246 2.47 -21.64 26.32
N GLU A 247 2.67 -20.89 25.26
CA GLU A 247 3.40 -19.61 25.28
C GLU A 247 2.46 -18.39 25.42
N ASN A 248 1.14 -18.62 25.48
CA ASN A 248 0.12 -17.58 25.52
C ASN A 248 0.31 -16.55 24.41
N ILE A 249 0.41 -17.04 23.18
CA ILE A 249 0.60 -16.22 21.97
C ILE A 249 -0.67 -16.26 21.15
N GLN A 250 -1.12 -15.11 20.66
CA GLN A 250 -2.22 -15.00 19.72
C GLN A 250 -1.70 -15.07 18.27
N LEU A 251 -2.32 -15.86 17.43
CA LEU A 251 -2.13 -15.87 15.99
C LEU A 251 -3.29 -15.14 15.32
N VAL A 252 -2.98 -14.05 14.61
CA VAL A 252 -3.95 -13.29 13.84
C VAL A 252 -3.79 -13.61 12.36
N PHE A 253 -4.79 -14.23 11.79
CA PHE A 253 -4.85 -14.50 10.35
C PHE A 253 -5.64 -13.39 9.65
N TYR A 254 -4.96 -12.61 8.83
CA TYR A 254 -5.55 -11.48 8.11
C TYR A 254 -5.42 -11.68 6.61
N LEU A 255 -6.51 -12.04 5.96
CA LEU A 255 -6.57 -12.15 4.50
C LEU A 255 -6.38 -10.79 3.83
N HIS A 256 -5.66 -10.79 2.70
CA HIS A 256 -5.55 -9.59 1.85
C HIS A 256 -6.94 -9.01 1.57
N TYR A 257 -7.05 -7.68 1.47
CA TYR A 257 -8.35 -7.01 1.34
C TYR A 257 -9.21 -7.55 0.18
N SER A 258 -8.56 -8.02 -0.90
CA SER A 258 -9.25 -8.65 -2.04
C SER A 258 -9.80 -10.03 -1.73
N PHE A 259 -9.42 -10.65 -0.63
CA PHE A 259 -9.86 -11.98 -0.19
C PHE A 259 -10.70 -11.94 1.09
N GLN A 260 -11.02 -10.76 1.60
CA GLN A 260 -11.81 -10.64 2.83
C GLN A 260 -13.20 -11.29 2.73
N ALA A 261 -13.79 -11.34 1.54
CA ALA A 261 -15.05 -12.05 1.29
C ALA A 261 -14.97 -13.56 1.55
N TYR A 262 -13.77 -14.16 1.50
CA TYR A 262 -13.54 -15.59 1.79
C TYR A 262 -13.28 -15.86 3.29
N ARG A 263 -13.24 -14.85 4.13
CA ARG A 263 -12.93 -14.98 5.56
C ARG A 263 -13.82 -16.01 6.28
N SER A 264 -15.10 -16.01 5.98
CA SER A 264 -16.07 -16.92 6.58
C SER A 264 -15.79 -18.41 6.28
N LEU A 265 -15.07 -18.72 5.20
CA LEU A 265 -14.69 -20.09 4.85
C LEU A 265 -13.65 -20.70 5.81
N PHE A 266 -12.94 -19.86 6.57
CA PHE A 266 -12.07 -20.30 7.66
C PHE A 266 -12.79 -20.40 9.01
N GLY A 267 -14.12 -20.23 9.06
CA GLY A 267 -14.92 -20.25 10.28
C GLY A 267 -14.92 -21.56 11.05
N GLY A 268 -14.45 -22.67 10.41
CA GLY A 268 -14.21 -23.95 11.08
C GLY A 268 -12.97 -23.97 11.98
N VAL A 269 -12.09 -22.97 11.89
CA VAL A 269 -10.92 -22.81 12.77
C VAL A 269 -11.41 -22.22 14.10
N ASN A 270 -11.61 -23.09 15.08
CA ASN A 270 -12.10 -22.69 16.40
C ASN A 270 -11.01 -22.98 17.45
N HIS A 271 -10.19 -21.98 17.75
CA HIS A 271 -9.13 -22.08 18.75
C HIS A 271 -8.98 -20.76 19.49
N PRO A 272 -8.85 -20.74 20.85
CA PRO A 272 -8.83 -19.50 21.63
C PRO A 272 -7.67 -18.55 21.28
N ASN A 273 -6.55 -19.10 20.81
CA ASN A 273 -5.39 -18.33 20.42
C ASN A 273 -5.37 -17.94 18.92
N ILE A 274 -6.42 -18.25 18.14
CA ILE A 274 -6.49 -17.87 16.72
C ILE A 274 -7.62 -16.87 16.50
N VAL A 275 -7.29 -15.79 15.77
CA VAL A 275 -8.24 -14.77 15.34
C VAL A 275 -8.24 -14.72 13.82
N ILE A 276 -9.40 -14.98 13.21
CA ILE A 276 -9.62 -14.75 11.77
C ILE A 276 -10.09 -13.29 11.61
N ALA A 277 -9.16 -12.40 11.31
CA ALA A 277 -9.35 -10.97 11.39
C ALA A 277 -10.05 -10.37 10.16
N GLY A 278 -11.01 -9.49 10.40
CA GLY A 278 -11.78 -8.77 9.37
C GLY A 278 -11.25 -7.37 9.09
N ARG A 279 -11.43 -6.89 7.86
CA ARG A 279 -10.99 -5.55 7.41
C ARG A 279 -11.71 -4.39 8.12
N ASN A 280 -12.88 -4.64 8.70
CA ASN A 280 -13.67 -3.63 9.39
C ASN A 280 -13.25 -3.47 10.85
N ASP A 281 -12.62 -4.50 11.44
CA ASP A 281 -12.28 -4.58 12.84
C ASP A 281 -10.80 -4.28 13.10
N TYR A 282 -9.95 -4.49 12.08
CA TYR A 282 -8.49 -4.41 12.20
C TYR A 282 -7.87 -3.49 11.17
N ASP A 283 -6.98 -2.63 11.63
CA ASP A 283 -6.11 -1.81 10.77
C ASP A 283 -4.78 -2.52 10.52
N VAL A 284 -4.36 -2.62 9.25
CA VAL A 284 -3.15 -3.36 8.85
C VAL A 284 -1.89 -2.77 9.48
N GLN A 285 -1.78 -1.43 9.54
CA GLN A 285 -0.60 -0.79 10.13
C GLN A 285 -0.52 -1.08 11.63
N THR A 286 -1.66 -1.12 12.31
CA THR A 286 -1.75 -1.50 13.73
C THR A 286 -1.33 -2.95 13.92
N LEU A 287 -1.86 -3.89 13.11
CA LEU A 287 -1.47 -5.30 13.18
C LEU A 287 0.03 -5.50 12.97
N LEU A 288 0.62 -4.81 11.98
CA LEU A 288 2.06 -4.87 11.74
C LEU A 288 2.88 -4.36 12.93
N LYS A 289 2.45 -3.26 13.57
CA LYS A 289 3.14 -2.70 14.74
C LYS A 289 3.03 -3.61 15.95
N GLU A 290 1.85 -4.13 16.22
CA GLU A 290 1.56 -4.94 17.41
C GLU A 290 2.15 -6.36 17.34
N SER A 291 2.39 -6.91 16.14
CA SER A 291 2.87 -8.28 15.99
C SER A 291 4.38 -8.40 16.18
N LEU A 292 4.82 -9.50 16.77
CA LEU A 292 6.22 -9.84 16.99
C LEU A 292 6.86 -10.62 15.82
N LEU A 293 6.05 -11.36 15.08
CA LEU A 293 6.45 -12.17 13.92
C LEU A 293 5.43 -12.00 12.80
N LEU A 294 5.91 -11.93 11.57
CA LEU A 294 5.08 -12.00 10.37
C LEU A 294 5.34 -13.31 9.61
N VAL A 295 4.28 -14.06 9.35
CA VAL A 295 4.28 -15.14 8.36
C VAL A 295 3.52 -14.64 7.13
N THR A 296 4.19 -14.59 5.99
CA THR A 296 3.61 -14.10 4.73
C THR A 296 4.16 -14.90 3.55
N ASP A 297 3.72 -14.59 2.36
CA ASP A 297 4.19 -15.26 1.15
C ASP A 297 4.86 -14.28 0.18
N TYR A 298 4.09 -13.56 -0.65
CA TYR A 298 4.59 -12.61 -1.66
C TYR A 298 4.22 -11.15 -1.38
N SER A 299 3.56 -10.88 -0.25
CA SER A 299 3.07 -9.54 0.10
C SER A 299 4.20 -8.56 0.39
N SER A 300 4.10 -7.35 -0.17
CA SER A 300 5.08 -6.29 0.10
C SER A 300 5.00 -5.71 1.52
N VAL A 301 4.04 -6.11 2.34
CA VAL A 301 3.93 -5.68 3.75
C VAL A 301 5.12 -6.12 4.60
N PHE A 302 5.85 -7.16 4.16
CA PHE A 302 7.05 -7.58 4.86
C PHE A 302 8.14 -6.49 4.89
N PHE A 303 8.18 -5.59 3.91
CA PHE A 303 9.11 -4.47 3.95
C PHE A 303 8.84 -3.53 5.12
N ASP A 304 7.57 -3.25 5.41
CA ASP A 304 7.18 -2.45 6.60
C ASP A 304 7.58 -3.17 7.88
N PHE A 305 7.36 -4.48 7.93
CA PHE A 305 7.68 -5.30 9.09
C PHE A 305 9.19 -5.38 9.34
N CYS A 306 9.98 -5.62 8.29
CA CYS A 306 11.43 -5.65 8.35
C CYS A 306 12.05 -4.27 8.58
N TYR A 307 11.39 -3.18 8.14
CA TYR A 307 11.79 -1.82 8.51
C TYR A 307 11.73 -1.63 10.03
N MET A 308 10.75 -2.21 10.71
CA MET A 308 10.68 -2.24 12.18
C MET A 308 11.66 -3.22 12.85
N LYS A 309 12.57 -3.85 12.08
CA LYS A 309 13.57 -4.82 12.55
C LYS A 309 12.95 -6.06 13.22
N LYS A 310 11.80 -6.50 12.71
CA LYS A 310 11.08 -7.68 13.19
C LYS A 310 11.27 -8.88 12.28
N PRO A 311 11.24 -10.12 12.79
CA PRO A 311 11.42 -11.33 12.00
C PRO A 311 10.23 -11.62 11.07
N VAL A 312 10.53 -12.15 9.88
CA VAL A 312 9.55 -12.60 8.90
C VAL A 312 9.85 -14.03 8.48
N ILE A 313 8.81 -14.80 8.19
CA ILE A 313 8.88 -16.14 7.57
C ILE A 313 8.09 -16.05 6.26
N TYR A 314 8.68 -16.57 5.16
CA TYR A 314 8.01 -16.63 3.88
C TYR A 314 7.48 -18.04 3.64
N TYR A 315 6.14 -18.19 3.55
CA TYR A 315 5.44 -19.44 3.29
C TYR A 315 5.00 -19.50 1.84
N GLN A 316 5.83 -20.10 0.96
CA GLN A 316 5.71 -20.02 -0.50
C GLN A 316 5.51 -21.40 -1.14
N PHE A 317 4.40 -22.06 -0.84
CA PHE A 317 4.04 -23.40 -1.33
C PHE A 317 3.68 -23.43 -2.83
N ASP A 318 3.32 -22.32 -3.46
CA ASP A 318 2.81 -22.22 -4.83
C ASP A 318 3.63 -21.29 -5.73
N GLN A 319 4.95 -21.19 -5.53
CA GLN A 319 5.83 -20.19 -6.17
C GLN A 319 5.71 -20.20 -7.70
N ASP A 320 5.75 -21.37 -8.34
CA ASP A 320 5.71 -21.49 -9.80
C ASP A 320 4.34 -21.04 -10.35
N GLU A 321 3.26 -21.44 -9.71
CA GLU A 321 1.92 -21.01 -10.09
C GLU A 321 1.75 -19.49 -9.90
N TYR A 322 2.20 -18.95 -8.77
CA TYR A 322 2.14 -17.52 -8.50
C TYR A 322 2.91 -16.71 -9.55
N ARG A 323 4.13 -17.11 -9.90
CA ARG A 323 4.96 -16.42 -10.89
C ARG A 323 4.39 -16.51 -12.31
N SER A 324 3.73 -17.59 -12.66
CA SER A 324 3.09 -17.76 -13.96
C SER A 324 1.77 -17.01 -14.11
N LYS A 325 0.96 -16.91 -13.04
CA LYS A 325 -0.43 -16.41 -13.12
C LYS A 325 -0.65 -15.04 -12.48
N HIS A 326 0.32 -14.50 -11.68
CA HIS A 326 0.13 -13.25 -10.94
C HIS A 326 1.17 -12.19 -11.33
N TYR A 327 2.32 -12.16 -10.67
CA TYR A 327 3.39 -11.20 -10.94
C TYR A 327 4.68 -11.90 -11.38
N LYS A 328 5.24 -11.40 -12.48
CA LYS A 328 6.59 -11.80 -12.89
C LYS A 328 7.61 -11.28 -11.89
N GLU A 329 8.66 -12.07 -11.69
CA GLU A 329 9.77 -11.66 -10.85
C GLU A 329 10.42 -10.38 -11.36
N GLY A 330 10.74 -9.47 -10.44
CA GLY A 330 11.47 -8.25 -10.71
C GLY A 330 12.95 -8.40 -10.33
N TYR A 331 13.46 -7.42 -9.58
CA TYR A 331 14.86 -7.46 -9.13
C TYR A 331 15.09 -8.25 -7.84
N TRP A 332 14.03 -8.58 -7.13
CA TRP A 332 14.05 -9.18 -5.80
C TRP A 332 13.90 -10.69 -5.86
N SER A 333 14.78 -11.41 -5.17
CA SER A 333 14.64 -12.84 -4.86
C SER A 333 14.51 -13.02 -3.35
N TYR A 334 13.56 -13.83 -2.92
CA TYR A 334 13.33 -14.08 -1.50
C TYR A 334 14.50 -14.83 -0.86
N GLU A 335 15.10 -15.78 -1.58
CA GLU A 335 16.23 -16.57 -1.13
C GLU A 335 17.50 -15.71 -1.01
N ARG A 336 17.75 -14.83 -1.99
CA ARG A 336 18.96 -13.99 -2.01
C ARG A 336 18.81 -12.76 -1.12
N ASP A 337 17.70 -12.04 -1.27
CA ASP A 337 17.51 -10.70 -0.72
C ASP A 337 16.56 -10.67 0.48
N GLY A 338 15.87 -11.79 0.76
CA GLY A 338 14.85 -11.89 1.82
C GLY A 338 15.41 -11.60 3.21
N PHE A 339 14.52 -11.16 4.08
CA PHE A 339 14.80 -10.82 5.48
C PHE A 339 14.39 -11.94 6.44
N GLY A 340 14.15 -13.12 5.92
CA GLY A 340 13.76 -14.31 6.65
C GLY A 340 13.83 -15.55 5.77
N PRO A 341 13.67 -16.75 6.34
CA PRO A 341 13.70 -18.01 5.60
C PRO A 341 12.43 -18.20 4.74
N VAL A 342 12.59 -19.00 3.69
CA VAL A 342 11.50 -19.39 2.77
C VAL A 342 11.22 -20.87 2.96
N PHE A 343 9.95 -21.21 3.20
CA PHE A 343 9.48 -22.59 3.35
C PHE A 343 8.29 -22.87 2.43
N LYS A 344 8.14 -24.14 2.05
CA LYS A 344 7.02 -24.63 1.26
C LYS A 344 6.07 -25.51 2.08
N GLU A 345 6.59 -26.13 3.13
CA GLU A 345 5.84 -27.08 3.96
C GLU A 345 5.40 -26.44 5.28
N CYS A 346 4.21 -26.81 5.72
CA CYS A 346 3.60 -26.29 6.94
C CYS A 346 4.45 -26.60 8.19
N GLU A 347 4.98 -27.83 8.28
CA GLU A 347 5.81 -28.24 9.41
C GLU A 347 7.09 -27.43 9.55
N ASP A 348 7.73 -27.03 8.43
CA ASP A 348 8.92 -26.20 8.45
C ASP A 348 8.60 -24.78 8.95
N VAL A 349 7.44 -24.24 8.56
CA VAL A 349 6.94 -22.96 9.09
C VAL A 349 6.71 -23.04 10.59
N ALA A 350 6.05 -24.12 11.07
CA ALA A 350 5.77 -24.33 12.47
C ALA A 350 7.08 -24.47 13.30
N ASN A 351 8.07 -25.20 12.77
CA ASN A 351 9.39 -25.36 13.35
C ASN A 351 10.10 -24.00 13.48
N GLU A 352 10.10 -23.18 12.41
CA GLU A 352 10.76 -21.88 12.45
C GLU A 352 10.03 -20.89 13.39
N ILE A 353 8.71 -20.95 13.51
CA ILE A 353 7.97 -20.16 14.51
C ILE A 353 8.49 -20.49 15.91
N GLU A 354 8.69 -21.77 16.24
CA GLU A 354 9.25 -22.19 17.52
C GLU A 354 10.67 -21.68 17.71
N GLU A 355 11.53 -21.73 16.68
CA GLU A 355 12.90 -21.21 16.75
C GLU A 355 12.95 -19.70 16.94
N VAL A 356 12.07 -18.94 16.23
CA VAL A 356 11.92 -17.48 16.41
C VAL A 356 11.50 -17.15 17.84
N LEU A 357 10.60 -17.94 18.40
CA LEU A 357 10.16 -17.79 19.78
C LEU A 357 11.29 -18.05 20.78
N LYS A 358 12.08 -19.13 20.60
CA LYS A 358 13.26 -19.44 21.43
C LYS A 358 14.28 -18.30 21.43
N ARG A 359 14.37 -17.56 20.31
CA ARG A 359 15.20 -16.35 20.19
C ARG A 359 14.53 -15.08 20.74
N GLY A 360 13.39 -15.19 21.41
CA GLY A 360 12.65 -14.04 21.94
C GLY A 360 12.14 -13.09 20.85
N PHE A 361 11.80 -13.61 19.67
CA PHE A 361 11.41 -12.86 18.48
C PHE A 361 12.49 -11.89 17.95
N ALA A 362 13.73 -12.12 18.29
CA ALA A 362 14.84 -11.34 17.75
C ALA A 362 15.10 -11.71 16.27
N LEU A 363 15.37 -10.69 15.47
CA LEU A 363 15.83 -10.88 14.10
C LEU A 363 17.23 -11.49 14.12
N SER A 364 17.47 -12.55 13.32
CA SER A 364 18.81 -13.16 13.28
C SER A 364 19.86 -12.17 12.78
N PRO A 365 21.14 -12.30 13.16
CA PRO A 365 22.20 -11.36 12.75
C PRO A 365 22.31 -11.19 11.23
N GLU A 366 22.13 -12.27 10.48
CA GLU A 366 22.16 -12.25 9.00
C GLU A 366 21.05 -11.35 8.44
N TYR A 367 19.80 -11.62 8.85
CA TYR A 367 18.66 -10.86 8.36
C TYR A 367 18.62 -9.43 8.88
N LYS A 368 19.12 -9.22 10.10
CA LYS A 368 19.34 -7.87 10.64
C LYS A 368 20.29 -7.08 9.75
N LYS A 369 21.41 -7.67 9.36
CA LYS A 369 22.38 -7.02 8.47
C LYS A 369 21.75 -6.71 7.12
N LYS A 370 21.03 -7.66 6.50
CA LYS A 370 20.32 -7.43 5.23
C LYS A 370 19.31 -6.26 5.33
N ALA A 371 18.57 -6.18 6.43
CA ALA A 371 17.62 -5.10 6.66
C ALA A 371 18.31 -3.75 6.90
N ASP A 372 19.42 -3.73 7.65
CA ASP A 372 20.20 -2.51 7.89
C ASP A 372 20.82 -1.97 6.58
N ASP A 373 21.34 -2.84 5.73
CA ASP A 373 21.92 -2.46 4.44
C ASP A 373 20.86 -2.02 3.42
N PHE A 374 19.65 -2.55 3.50
CA PHE A 374 18.57 -2.27 2.55
C PHE A 374 17.83 -0.95 2.82
N PHE A 375 17.54 -0.68 4.10
CA PHE A 375 16.77 0.50 4.51
C PHE A 375 17.70 1.67 4.91
N VAL A 376 18.35 2.26 3.90
CA VAL A 376 19.24 3.42 4.09
C VAL A 376 18.69 4.61 3.31
N PRO A 377 18.49 5.78 3.97
CA PRO A 377 18.64 6.06 5.40
C PRO A 377 17.51 5.47 6.26
N TYR A 378 17.83 5.06 7.48
CA TYR A 378 16.88 4.58 8.47
C TYR A 378 16.60 5.70 9.49
N ASP A 379 15.60 6.51 9.22
CA ASP A 379 15.20 7.67 10.04
C ASP A 379 13.71 8.01 9.86
N ASN A 380 13.22 9.02 10.55
CA ASN A 380 11.84 9.52 10.47
C ASN A 380 11.71 10.80 9.62
N ASN A 381 12.51 10.95 8.57
CA ASN A 381 12.51 12.12 7.70
C ASN A 381 12.01 11.82 6.26
N ASN A 382 11.27 10.76 6.07
CA ASN A 382 10.78 10.36 4.73
C ASN A 382 9.80 11.40 4.16
N CYS A 383 8.85 11.88 4.97
CA CYS A 383 7.95 12.97 4.59
C CYS A 383 8.70 14.27 4.28
N LYS A 384 9.72 14.60 5.06
CA LYS A 384 10.57 15.77 4.83
C LYS A 384 11.29 15.69 3.48
N ARG A 385 11.92 14.54 3.19
CA ARG A 385 12.60 14.33 1.91
C ARG A 385 11.64 14.41 0.72
N LEU A 386 10.43 13.89 0.87
CA LEU A 386 9.40 14.02 -0.17
C LEU A 386 9.03 15.50 -0.39
N TYR A 387 8.78 16.24 0.67
CA TYR A 387 8.47 17.66 0.55
C TYR A 387 9.59 18.44 -0.16
N GLU A 388 10.83 18.27 0.28
CA GLU A 388 12.01 18.89 -0.33
C GLU A 388 12.18 18.49 -1.81
N ALA A 389 11.95 17.23 -2.15
CA ALA A 389 11.99 16.78 -3.53
C ALA A 389 10.92 17.46 -4.40
N ILE A 390 9.72 17.70 -3.86
CA ILE A 390 8.63 18.37 -4.58
C ILE A 390 8.93 19.84 -4.81
N ILE A 391 9.40 20.57 -3.80
CA ILE A 391 9.68 22.02 -3.94
C ILE A 391 10.87 22.28 -4.85
N ASN A 392 11.87 21.39 -4.85
CA ASN A 392 13.07 21.49 -5.68
C ASN A 392 12.87 21.01 -7.13
N LEU A 393 11.69 20.49 -7.50
CA LEU A 393 11.40 20.15 -8.89
C LEU A 393 11.45 21.43 -9.75
N LYS A 394 12.41 21.47 -10.67
CA LYS A 394 12.46 22.52 -11.70
C LYS A 394 11.21 22.47 -12.58
N ASN A 395 10.75 23.63 -12.99
CA ASN A 395 9.61 23.79 -13.93
C ASN A 395 9.95 23.30 -15.33
#